data_6ac0cd05dda76b93bdcc85b6618fefe4
#
_entry.id   6ac0cd05dda76b93bdcc85b6618fefe4
#
_cell.length_a   1.000
_cell.length_b   1.000
_cell.length_c   1.000
_cell.angle_alpha   90.00
_cell.angle_beta   90.00
_cell.angle_gamma   90.00
#
_symmetry.space_group_name_H-M   'P 1'
#
loop_
_entity.id
_entity.type
_entity.pdbx_description
1 polymer ?
#
loop_
_entity_poly.entity_id
_entity_poly.type
_entity_poly.pdbx_seq_one_letter_code
_entity_poly.pdbx_strand_id
1 'polypeptide(L)'
;PIEEAKLMGMGEPMLHPQFHEICRIFKEVFPKCKLIVASNCQYNIKEGLEFRRKFQECMKYIYILYFSIDGYKENYERDRAPAKWSRLIQFLKDFETINRYDCDVVVNYVVNAYNIEDIEKIDRLRKENNLGMLRLNIAQIWDEDASITSDVATSGYTKDQLDYLKKNWGGSIMGKSKWDFQDCFWVKNGLYTTVEGHVKMCCLNTGAEPFGNLFINSIDEIREMEDYQNVKQGCETNNPTSHCKNCSYKELSPMLKYLGV
;
A
#
# COMPACT_ATOMS: atom_id res chain seq x y z
N PRO A 1 11.64 -14.47 12.59
CA PRO A 1 11.44 -13.07 13.02
C PRO A 1 10.67 -12.29 11.94
N ILE A 2 9.78 -11.39 12.36
CA ILE A 2 9.07 -10.48 11.45
C ILE A 2 10.00 -9.28 11.21
N GLU A 3 10.40 -9.06 9.96
CA GLU A 3 11.29 -7.95 9.59
C GLU A 3 10.53 -6.68 9.27
N GLU A 4 9.35 -6.81 8.66
CA GLU A 4 8.50 -5.70 8.24
C GLU A 4 7.03 -6.03 8.49
N ALA A 5 6.28 -5.07 9.01
CA ALA A 5 4.84 -5.17 9.15
C ALA A 5 4.14 -3.93 8.59
N LYS A 6 3.10 -4.16 7.81
CA LYS A 6 2.27 -3.11 7.22
C LYS A 6 0.91 -3.07 7.90
N LEU A 7 0.73 -2.13 8.83
CA LEU A 7 -0.55 -1.88 9.47
C LEU A 7 -1.39 -0.95 8.57
N MET A 8 -1.91 -1.52 7.51
CA MET A 8 -2.73 -0.82 6.52
C MET A 8 -3.67 -1.81 5.83
N GLY A 9 -4.79 -1.33 5.33
CA GLY A 9 -5.78 -2.14 4.61
C GLY A 9 -6.84 -1.25 3.97
N MET A 10 -8.09 -1.68 4.01
CA MET A 10 -9.23 -0.96 3.41
C MET A 10 -9.70 0.25 4.23
N GLY A 11 -9.22 0.42 5.47
CA GLY A 11 -9.58 1.52 6.37
C GLY A 11 -8.49 2.57 6.51
N GLU A 12 -8.72 3.51 7.43
CA GLU A 12 -7.73 4.52 7.85
C GLU A 12 -7.21 4.16 9.26
N PRO A 13 -5.98 3.63 9.37
CA PRO A 13 -5.46 3.17 10.66
C PRO A 13 -5.40 4.26 11.74
N MET A 14 -5.05 5.49 11.34
CA MET A 14 -4.90 6.61 12.27
C MET A 14 -6.20 7.03 12.96
N LEU A 15 -7.37 6.64 12.42
CA LEU A 15 -8.66 6.90 13.07
C LEU A 15 -9.04 5.87 14.13
N HIS A 16 -8.32 4.75 14.22
CA HIS A 16 -8.58 3.77 15.27
C HIS A 16 -8.21 4.35 16.64
N PRO A 17 -9.12 4.35 17.63
CA PRO A 17 -8.94 5.07 18.90
C PRO A 17 -7.74 4.59 19.72
N GLN A 18 -7.31 3.35 19.53
CA GLN A 18 -6.17 2.73 20.21
C GLN A 18 -4.99 2.44 19.28
N PHE A 19 -4.91 3.07 18.09
CA PHE A 19 -3.85 2.75 17.13
C PHE A 19 -2.45 2.99 17.70
N HIS A 20 -2.25 4.01 18.50
CA HIS A 20 -0.98 4.29 19.19
C HIS A 20 -0.57 3.15 20.14
N GLU A 21 -1.52 2.53 20.84
CA GLU A 21 -1.26 1.36 21.67
C GLU A 21 -0.92 0.13 20.84
N ILE A 22 -1.62 -0.07 19.70
CA ILE A 22 -1.30 -1.15 18.75
C ILE A 22 0.14 -1.01 18.26
N CYS A 23 0.57 0.19 17.85
CA CYS A 23 1.94 0.46 17.43
C CYS A 23 2.95 0.18 18.56
N ARG A 24 2.64 0.62 19.79
CA ARG A 24 3.48 0.38 20.96
C ARG A 24 3.66 -1.11 21.25
N ILE A 25 2.55 -1.84 21.41
CA ILE A 25 2.54 -3.27 21.70
C ILE A 25 3.27 -4.04 20.60
N PHE A 26 3.02 -3.70 19.33
CA PHE A 26 3.69 -4.32 18.21
C PHE A 26 5.22 -4.19 18.30
N LYS A 27 5.71 -3.00 18.64
CA LYS A 27 7.15 -2.75 18.80
C LYS A 27 7.74 -3.37 20.06
N GLU A 28 6.96 -3.57 21.11
CA GLU A 28 7.38 -4.31 22.30
C GLU A 28 7.58 -5.80 22.01
N VAL A 29 6.65 -6.39 21.25
CA VAL A 29 6.73 -7.81 20.85
C VAL A 29 7.78 -8.03 19.76
N PHE A 30 7.88 -7.11 18.79
CA PHE A 30 8.78 -7.20 17.65
C PHE A 30 9.69 -5.95 17.54
N PRO A 31 10.65 -5.75 18.46
CA PRO A 31 11.42 -4.50 18.57
C PRO A 31 12.24 -4.15 17.32
N LYS A 32 12.68 -5.14 16.55
CA LYS A 32 13.46 -4.94 15.32
C LYS A 32 12.60 -4.80 14.06
N CYS A 33 11.31 -5.05 14.16
CA CYS A 33 10.40 -4.98 13.01
C CYS A 33 10.20 -3.53 12.55
N LYS A 34 10.28 -3.31 11.25
CA LYS A 34 9.97 -2.03 10.61
C LYS A 34 8.46 -1.91 10.45
N LEU A 35 7.86 -1.00 11.21
CA LEU A 35 6.43 -0.74 11.15
C LEU A 35 6.12 0.27 10.06
N ILE A 36 5.28 -0.12 9.11
CA ILE A 36 4.87 0.70 7.98
C ILE A 36 3.36 0.95 8.06
N VAL A 37 2.97 2.20 7.87
CA VAL A 37 1.57 2.64 7.93
C VAL A 37 1.24 3.45 6.69
N ALA A 38 0.02 3.36 6.18
CA ALA A 38 -0.50 4.24 5.15
C ALA A 38 -1.68 5.04 5.69
N SER A 39 -1.77 6.30 5.26
CA SER A 39 -2.84 7.22 5.62
C SER A 39 -3.44 7.88 4.38
N ASN A 40 -4.75 8.08 4.41
CA ASN A 40 -5.48 8.85 3.41
C ASN A 40 -5.39 10.37 3.65
N CYS A 41 -4.85 10.79 4.79
CA CYS A 41 -4.68 12.21 5.18
C CYS A 41 -6.00 13.02 5.21
N GLN A 42 -7.15 12.36 5.49
CA GLN A 42 -8.48 12.98 5.44
C GLN A 42 -9.07 13.26 6.83
N TYR A 43 -8.22 13.54 7.80
CA TYR A 43 -8.62 13.91 9.16
C TYR A 43 -7.85 15.15 9.63
N ASN A 44 -8.37 15.78 10.68
CA ASN A 44 -7.77 16.99 11.25
C ASN A 44 -6.91 16.65 12.45
N ILE A 45 -5.60 16.84 12.36
CA ILE A 45 -4.66 16.57 13.46
C ILE A 45 -4.88 17.51 14.64
N LYS A 46 -5.41 18.72 14.39
CA LYS A 46 -5.67 19.73 15.43
C LYS A 46 -7.04 19.60 16.10
N GLU A 47 -7.90 18.71 15.64
CA GLU A 47 -9.26 18.55 16.13
C GLU A 47 -9.35 17.86 17.51
N GLY A 48 -8.56 18.30 18.42
CA GLY A 48 -8.50 17.86 19.80
C GLY A 48 -7.09 17.50 20.25
N LEU A 49 -6.75 17.97 21.45
CA LEU A 49 -5.45 17.71 22.05
C LEU A 49 -5.15 16.21 22.20
N GLU A 50 -6.18 15.42 22.47
CA GLU A 50 -6.03 13.97 22.65
C GLU A 50 -5.69 13.27 21.33
N PHE A 51 -6.39 13.58 20.22
CA PHE A 51 -6.09 12.99 18.91
C PHE A 51 -4.67 13.35 18.48
N ARG A 52 -4.29 14.62 18.62
CA ARG A 52 -2.93 15.08 18.31
C ARG A 52 -1.88 14.33 19.13
N ARG A 53 -2.11 14.13 20.44
CA ARG A 53 -1.21 13.40 21.33
C ARG A 53 -1.06 11.94 20.87
N LYS A 54 -2.17 11.24 20.57
CA LYS A 54 -2.17 9.86 20.08
C LYS A 54 -1.45 9.75 18.76
N PHE A 55 -1.71 10.66 17.83
CA PHE A 55 -1.02 10.71 16.53
C PHE A 55 0.50 10.89 16.73
N GLN A 56 0.90 11.85 17.56
CA GLN A 56 2.30 12.10 17.90
C GLN A 56 2.96 10.87 18.54
N GLU A 57 2.23 10.12 19.36
CA GLU A 57 2.72 8.89 19.99
C GLU A 57 2.96 7.80 18.95
N CYS A 58 2.08 7.61 17.95
CA CYS A 58 2.29 6.66 16.85
C CYS A 58 3.60 6.91 16.12
N MET A 59 3.97 8.18 15.91
CA MET A 59 5.17 8.54 15.14
C MET A 59 6.48 8.03 15.75
N LYS A 60 6.50 7.70 17.04
CA LYS A 60 7.66 7.10 17.72
C LYS A 60 7.96 5.68 17.25
N TYR A 61 6.96 4.98 16.75
CA TYR A 61 7.01 3.55 16.43
C TYR A 61 7.02 3.26 14.94
N ILE A 62 6.52 4.21 14.13
CA ILE A 62 6.40 4.06 12.68
C ILE A 62 7.75 4.32 12.03
N TYR A 63 8.20 3.37 11.21
CA TYR A 63 9.41 3.50 10.41
C TYR A 63 9.14 4.24 9.10
N ILE A 64 8.05 3.89 8.40
CA ILE A 64 7.59 4.61 7.19
C ILE A 64 6.11 4.93 7.31
N LEU A 65 5.76 6.20 7.07
CA LEU A 65 4.38 6.65 6.92
C LEU A 65 4.11 7.05 5.46
N TYR A 66 3.27 6.28 4.79
CA TYR A 66 2.82 6.60 3.45
C TYR A 66 1.65 7.59 3.48
N PHE A 67 1.78 8.67 2.74
CA PHE A 67 0.65 9.56 2.40
C PHE A 67 0.13 9.20 1.02
N SER A 68 -1.11 8.75 0.95
CA SER A 68 -1.75 8.34 -0.29
C SER A 68 -2.32 9.56 -1.01
N ILE A 69 -1.62 10.05 -2.04
CA ILE A 69 -1.97 11.28 -2.79
C ILE A 69 -1.95 10.96 -4.28
N ASP A 70 -3.09 10.57 -4.87
CA ASP A 70 -3.19 10.02 -6.23
C ASP A 70 -3.75 11.04 -7.25
N GLY A 71 -3.19 12.25 -7.27
CA GLY A 71 -3.57 13.31 -8.21
C GLY A 71 -3.58 14.69 -7.57
N TYR A 72 -3.80 15.70 -8.38
CA TYR A 72 -3.85 17.10 -7.96
C TYR A 72 -5.29 17.62 -8.05
N LYS A 73 -5.80 18.24 -6.99
CA LYS A 73 -7.14 18.83 -6.89
C LYS A 73 -8.27 17.87 -7.33
N GLU A 74 -8.89 18.16 -8.46
CA GLU A 74 -10.06 17.44 -8.99
C GLU A 74 -9.71 15.97 -9.27
N ASN A 75 -8.54 15.67 -9.81
CA ASN A 75 -8.08 14.30 -10.02
C ASN A 75 -7.91 13.56 -8.70
N TYR A 76 -7.35 14.22 -7.67
CA TYR A 76 -7.28 13.64 -6.34
C TYR A 76 -8.67 13.32 -5.76
N GLU A 77 -9.61 14.26 -5.84
CA GLU A 77 -10.98 14.06 -5.32
C GLU A 77 -11.75 12.99 -6.10
N ARG A 78 -11.49 12.85 -7.41
CA ARG A 78 -12.05 11.78 -8.23
C ARG A 78 -11.49 10.41 -7.87
N ASP A 79 -10.17 10.28 -7.84
CA ASP A 79 -9.49 8.99 -7.71
C ASP A 79 -9.53 8.46 -6.25
N ARG A 80 -9.76 9.35 -5.30
CA ARG A 80 -9.85 9.02 -3.87
C ARG A 80 -11.18 9.42 -3.21
N ALA A 81 -12.27 9.43 -3.99
CA ALA A 81 -13.59 9.75 -3.42
C ALA A 81 -13.88 8.92 -2.15
N PRO A 82 -14.44 9.52 -1.09
CA PRO A 82 -14.98 10.88 -0.95
C PRO A 82 -13.96 11.92 -0.42
N ALA A 83 -12.66 11.72 -0.61
CA ALA A 83 -11.61 12.63 -0.14
C ALA A 83 -11.80 14.07 -0.64
N LYS A 84 -11.29 15.05 0.13
CA LYS A 84 -11.32 16.47 -0.21
C LYS A 84 -9.91 17.04 -0.26
N TRP A 85 -9.57 17.72 -1.36
CA TRP A 85 -8.29 18.38 -1.54
C TRP A 85 -7.98 19.40 -0.44
N SER A 86 -8.98 20.17 -0.05
CA SER A 86 -8.85 21.16 1.02
C SER A 86 -8.47 20.53 2.36
N ARG A 87 -9.00 19.34 2.67
CA ARG A 87 -8.62 18.59 3.88
C ARG A 87 -7.20 18.07 3.82
N LEU A 88 -6.76 17.56 2.66
CA LEU A 88 -5.37 17.14 2.46
C LEU A 88 -4.42 18.32 2.72
N ILE A 89 -4.67 19.50 2.13
CA ILE A 89 -3.82 20.67 2.32
C ILE A 89 -3.81 21.13 3.79
N GLN A 90 -4.96 21.09 4.45
CA GLN A 90 -5.00 21.39 5.89
C GLN A 90 -4.23 20.36 6.72
N PHE A 91 -4.39 19.08 6.41
CA PHE A 91 -3.62 18.01 7.07
C PHE A 91 -2.11 18.22 6.91
N LEU A 92 -1.61 18.51 5.71
CA LEU A 92 -0.18 18.74 5.46
C LEU A 92 0.36 19.90 6.31
N LYS A 93 -0.37 21.03 6.37
CA LYS A 93 -0.02 22.18 7.24
C LYS A 93 0.03 21.79 8.72
N ASP A 94 -0.92 21.01 9.19
CA ASP A 94 -0.95 20.57 10.57
C ASP A 94 0.18 19.58 10.87
N PHE A 95 0.50 18.71 9.90
CA PHE A 95 1.56 17.72 10.00
C PHE A 95 2.96 18.33 10.13
N GLU A 96 3.22 19.51 9.58
CA GLU A 96 4.48 20.26 9.80
C GLU A 96 4.80 20.48 11.27
N THR A 97 3.77 20.53 12.12
CA THR A 97 3.91 20.75 13.57
C THR A 97 4.07 19.46 14.38
N ILE A 98 4.11 18.30 13.71
CA ILE A 98 4.28 16.99 14.32
C ILE A 98 5.76 16.63 14.35
N ASN A 99 6.25 16.15 15.50
CA ASN A 99 7.59 15.58 15.55
C ASN A 99 7.57 14.21 14.85
N ARG A 100 8.38 14.06 13.81
CA ARG A 100 8.44 12.85 12.99
C ARG A 100 9.34 11.77 13.59
N TYR A 101 10.18 12.13 14.59
CA TYR A 101 11.25 11.25 15.08
C TYR A 101 12.07 10.69 13.90
N ASP A 102 12.30 9.38 13.87
CA ASP A 102 13.02 8.68 12.79
C ASP A 102 12.08 8.13 11.70
N CYS A 103 10.83 8.62 11.63
CA CYS A 103 9.84 8.17 10.65
C CYS A 103 10.08 8.83 9.28
N ASP A 104 10.32 8.01 8.27
CA ASP A 104 10.31 8.45 6.88
C ASP A 104 8.87 8.68 6.40
N VAL A 105 8.61 9.85 5.83
CA VAL A 105 7.30 10.17 5.23
C VAL A 105 7.42 10.10 3.71
N VAL A 106 6.67 9.20 3.10
CA VAL A 106 6.72 8.91 1.67
C VAL A 106 5.37 9.22 1.03
N VAL A 107 5.37 10.01 -0.04
CA VAL A 107 4.17 10.19 -0.86
C VAL A 107 4.00 8.96 -1.74
N ASN A 108 2.92 8.22 -1.52
CA ASN A 108 2.53 7.07 -2.31
C ASN A 108 1.47 7.50 -3.33
N TYR A 109 1.80 7.38 -4.61
CA TYR A 109 0.98 7.84 -5.72
C TYR A 109 0.64 6.67 -6.64
N VAL A 110 -0.64 6.41 -6.85
CA VAL A 110 -1.11 5.42 -7.82
C VAL A 110 -1.34 6.12 -9.16
N VAL A 111 -0.47 5.80 -10.12
CA VAL A 111 -0.51 6.38 -11.47
C VAL A 111 -1.56 5.68 -12.30
N ASN A 112 -2.38 6.47 -12.99
CA ASN A 112 -3.28 6.03 -14.05
C ASN A 112 -3.22 7.01 -15.24
N ALA A 113 -3.86 6.69 -16.36
CA ALA A 113 -3.81 7.51 -17.57
C ALA A 113 -4.36 8.94 -17.41
N TYR A 114 -5.20 9.19 -16.39
CA TYR A 114 -5.86 10.47 -16.17
C TYR A 114 -5.15 11.37 -15.17
N ASN A 115 -4.22 10.83 -14.37
CA ASN A 115 -3.52 11.61 -13.34
C ASN A 115 -2.01 11.76 -13.58
N ILE A 116 -1.50 11.17 -14.67
CA ILE A 116 -0.07 11.16 -14.98
C ILE A 116 0.54 12.56 -15.09
N GLU A 117 -0.21 13.55 -15.60
CA GLU A 117 0.21 14.94 -15.74
C GLU A 117 0.30 15.69 -14.39
N ASP A 118 -0.26 15.12 -13.34
CA ASP A 118 -0.24 15.71 -12.01
C ASP A 118 1.01 15.32 -11.19
N ILE A 119 1.80 14.35 -11.65
CA ILE A 119 2.95 13.84 -10.90
C ILE A 119 3.92 14.99 -10.53
N GLU A 120 4.22 15.89 -11.46
CA GLU A 120 5.11 17.04 -11.20
C GLU A 120 4.53 18.01 -10.16
N LYS A 121 3.20 18.21 -10.17
CA LYS A 121 2.53 19.07 -9.20
C LYS A 121 2.58 18.46 -7.80
N ILE A 122 2.42 17.13 -7.71
CA ILE A 122 2.54 16.40 -6.44
C ILE A 122 3.99 16.32 -5.98
N ASP A 123 4.95 16.15 -6.87
CA ASP A 123 6.38 16.22 -6.52
C ASP A 123 6.76 17.61 -5.96
N ARG A 124 6.22 18.68 -6.52
CA ARG A 124 6.37 20.02 -5.98
C ARG A 124 5.72 20.15 -4.60
N LEU A 125 4.47 19.71 -4.46
CA LEU A 125 3.74 19.76 -3.18
C LEU A 125 4.50 19.02 -2.06
N ARG A 126 5.05 17.83 -2.34
CA ARG A 126 5.84 17.11 -1.34
C ARG A 126 7.10 17.86 -0.92
N LYS A 127 7.81 18.48 -1.88
CA LYS A 127 9.00 19.29 -1.60
C LYS A 127 8.68 20.52 -0.75
N GLU A 128 7.60 21.22 -1.08
CA GLU A 128 7.12 22.39 -0.33
C GLU A 128 6.74 22.04 1.12
N ASN A 129 6.28 20.80 1.37
CA ASN A 129 5.92 20.32 2.70
C ASN A 129 7.01 19.45 3.37
N ASN A 130 8.24 19.47 2.85
CA ASN A 130 9.36 18.68 3.36
C ASN A 130 9.03 17.18 3.56
N LEU A 131 8.22 16.62 2.68
CA LEU A 131 7.95 15.19 2.65
C LEU A 131 9.10 14.47 1.93
N GLY A 132 9.30 13.20 2.26
CA GLY A 132 10.38 12.40 1.71
C GLY A 132 10.17 12.03 0.23
N MET A 133 10.40 10.79 -0.10
CA MET A 133 10.36 10.26 -1.46
C MET A 133 8.94 10.31 -2.07
N LEU A 134 8.86 10.51 -3.38
CA LEU A 134 7.67 10.19 -4.18
C LEU A 134 7.81 8.77 -4.73
N ARG A 135 6.87 7.92 -4.39
CA ARG A 135 6.77 6.53 -4.85
C ARG A 135 5.60 6.41 -5.82
N LEU A 136 5.87 5.97 -7.02
CA LEU A 136 4.86 5.76 -8.05
C LEU A 136 4.51 4.27 -8.16
N ASN A 137 3.24 3.94 -8.04
CA ASN A 137 2.72 2.61 -8.29
C ASN A 137 1.80 2.68 -9.51
N ILE A 138 1.98 1.79 -10.45
CA ILE A 138 1.05 1.67 -11.57
C ILE A 138 -0.27 1.10 -11.03
N ALA A 139 -1.39 1.71 -11.41
CA ALA A 139 -2.72 1.25 -10.99
C ALA A 139 -2.95 -0.21 -11.37
N GLN A 140 -3.53 -0.99 -10.45
CA GLN A 140 -3.78 -2.42 -10.59
C GLN A 140 -5.23 -2.73 -10.27
N ILE A 141 -5.75 -3.80 -10.86
CA ILE A 141 -7.00 -4.43 -10.44
C ILE A 141 -6.69 -5.32 -9.25
N TRP A 142 -7.45 -5.18 -8.17
CA TRP A 142 -7.21 -5.92 -6.93
C TRP A 142 -8.14 -7.11 -6.74
N ASP A 143 -9.24 -7.18 -7.49
CA ASP A 143 -10.23 -8.24 -7.37
C ASP A 143 -10.97 -8.48 -8.69
N GLU A 144 -11.52 -9.68 -8.89
CA GLU A 144 -12.36 -10.01 -10.05
C GLU A 144 -13.63 -9.14 -10.12
N ASP A 145 -14.13 -8.69 -8.95
CA ASP A 145 -15.26 -7.76 -8.83
C ASP A 145 -14.87 -6.28 -8.87
N ALA A 146 -13.62 -5.93 -9.05
CA ALA A 146 -13.19 -4.55 -9.22
C ALA A 146 -13.66 -4.01 -10.58
N SER A 147 -14.97 -3.85 -10.71
CA SER A 147 -15.68 -3.26 -11.84
C SER A 147 -15.22 -1.84 -12.19
N ILE A 148 -14.34 -1.28 -11.40
CA ILE A 148 -13.94 0.13 -11.52
C ILE A 148 -12.81 0.31 -12.52
N THR A 149 -12.10 -0.75 -13.02
CA THR A 149 -10.79 -0.34 -13.44
C THR A 149 -10.03 -1.17 -14.43
N SER A 150 -10.61 -2.16 -15.08
CA SER A 150 -9.91 -2.84 -16.16
C SER A 150 -9.44 -1.86 -17.23
N ASP A 151 -10.28 -0.89 -17.60
CA ASP A 151 -9.96 0.11 -18.62
C ASP A 151 -9.05 1.23 -18.10
N VAL A 152 -9.14 1.58 -16.82
CA VAL A 152 -8.36 2.68 -16.22
C VAL A 152 -6.97 2.22 -15.78
N ALA A 153 -6.84 0.99 -15.29
CA ALA A 153 -5.58 0.52 -14.72
C ALA A 153 -4.56 0.05 -15.76
N THR A 154 -4.99 -0.59 -16.83
CA THR A 154 -4.06 -1.30 -17.74
C THR A 154 -4.13 -0.90 -19.20
N SER A 155 -5.21 -0.30 -19.69
CA SER A 155 -5.43 -0.05 -21.13
C SER A 155 -5.43 1.42 -21.55
N GLY A 156 -5.42 2.35 -20.63
CA GLY A 156 -5.62 3.77 -20.92
C GLY A 156 -4.36 4.59 -21.24
N TYR A 157 -3.15 4.05 -21.07
CA TYR A 157 -1.94 4.82 -21.33
C TYR A 157 -1.62 4.91 -22.80
N THR A 158 -1.35 6.14 -23.28
CA THR A 158 -0.73 6.32 -24.59
C THR A 158 0.76 6.00 -24.54
N LYS A 159 1.35 5.76 -25.73
CA LYS A 159 2.80 5.55 -25.81
C LYS A 159 3.57 6.75 -25.28
N ASP A 160 3.14 7.97 -25.61
CA ASP A 160 3.79 9.20 -25.16
C ASP A 160 3.78 9.34 -23.64
N GLN A 161 2.68 8.93 -22.98
CA GLN A 161 2.59 8.90 -21.53
C GLN A 161 3.56 7.88 -20.89
N LEU A 162 3.69 6.70 -21.47
CA LEU A 162 4.65 5.70 -21.01
C LEU A 162 6.10 6.15 -21.21
N ASP A 163 6.40 6.79 -22.36
CA ASP A 163 7.72 7.36 -22.64
C ASP A 163 8.06 8.51 -21.66
N TYR A 164 7.08 9.35 -21.34
CA TYR A 164 7.21 10.39 -20.33
C TYR A 164 7.52 9.79 -18.95
N LEU A 165 6.76 8.79 -18.51
CA LEU A 165 7.00 8.11 -17.23
C LEU A 165 8.40 7.51 -17.17
N LYS A 166 8.77 6.76 -18.19
CA LYS A 166 10.08 6.11 -18.28
C LYS A 166 11.23 7.12 -18.19
N LYS A 167 11.12 8.20 -18.95
CA LYS A 167 12.17 9.22 -19.06
C LYS A 167 12.34 10.03 -17.77
N ASN A 168 11.23 10.43 -17.16
CA ASN A 168 11.25 11.41 -16.07
C ASN A 168 11.13 10.77 -14.69
N TRP A 169 10.51 9.59 -14.58
CA TRP A 169 10.09 9.01 -13.33
C TRP A 169 10.50 7.53 -13.14
N GLY A 170 11.23 6.92 -14.06
CA GLY A 170 11.61 5.51 -14.01
C GLY A 170 12.16 5.06 -12.66
N GLY A 171 13.04 5.88 -12.04
CA GLY A 171 13.59 5.60 -10.71
C GLY A 171 12.62 5.71 -9.53
N SER A 172 11.44 6.28 -9.74
CA SER A 172 10.37 6.40 -8.73
C SER A 172 9.28 5.35 -8.87
N ILE A 173 9.26 4.61 -10.00
CA ILE A 173 8.26 3.59 -10.28
C ILE A 173 8.59 2.32 -9.50
N MET A 174 7.59 1.82 -8.79
CA MET A 174 7.70 0.59 -8.00
C MET A 174 7.14 -0.59 -8.79
N GLY A 175 7.87 -1.69 -8.76
CA GLY A 175 7.45 -2.92 -9.40
C GLY A 175 8.64 -3.80 -9.78
N LYS A 176 8.35 -4.92 -10.39
CA LYS A 176 9.34 -5.82 -11.01
C LYS A 176 8.82 -6.21 -12.39
N SER A 177 9.60 -5.94 -13.39
CA SER A 177 9.27 -6.28 -14.80
C SER A 177 9.26 -7.79 -15.07
N LYS A 178 10.05 -8.54 -14.31
CA LYS A 178 10.08 -10.00 -14.41
C LYS A 178 9.28 -10.57 -13.25
N TRP A 179 8.09 -11.02 -13.57
CA TRP A 179 7.20 -11.66 -12.61
C TRP A 179 6.93 -13.10 -13.06
N ASP A 180 7.14 -14.04 -12.16
CA ASP A 180 6.56 -15.36 -12.20
C ASP A 180 6.05 -15.78 -10.82
N PHE A 181 5.26 -16.84 -10.75
CA PHE A 181 4.70 -17.29 -9.47
C PHE A 181 5.77 -17.80 -8.52
N GLN A 182 6.88 -18.31 -9.03
CA GLN A 182 8.01 -18.81 -8.23
C GLN A 182 8.69 -17.68 -7.47
N ASP A 183 8.62 -16.44 -7.97
CA ASP A 183 9.20 -15.25 -7.33
C ASP A 183 8.21 -14.46 -6.46
N CYS A 184 7.02 -15.02 -6.23
CA CYS A 184 6.01 -14.35 -5.41
C CYS A 184 6.50 -14.12 -3.97
N PHE A 185 6.64 -12.85 -3.59
CA PHE A 185 7.02 -12.46 -2.23
C PHE A 185 6.05 -13.03 -1.18
N TRP A 186 4.74 -12.94 -1.44
CA TRP A 186 3.72 -13.38 -0.50
C TRP A 186 3.82 -14.87 -0.20
N VAL A 187 4.06 -15.68 -1.22
CA VAL A 187 4.21 -17.14 -1.07
C VAL A 187 5.48 -17.50 -0.30
N LYS A 188 6.59 -16.77 -0.56
CA LYS A 188 7.88 -17.07 0.06
C LYS A 188 8.00 -16.53 1.48
N ASN A 189 7.58 -15.31 1.71
CA ASN A 189 7.95 -14.55 2.90
C ASN A 189 6.80 -13.74 3.51
N GLY A 190 5.65 -13.66 2.83
CA GLY A 190 4.55 -12.82 3.27
C GLY A 190 3.51 -13.56 4.11
N LEU A 191 2.70 -12.79 4.79
CA LEU A 191 1.45 -13.22 5.42
C LEU A 191 0.51 -12.03 5.40
N TYR A 192 -0.72 -12.22 4.92
CA TYR A 192 -1.76 -11.21 4.98
C TYR A 192 -2.84 -11.62 5.98
N THR A 193 -3.20 -10.69 6.88
CA THR A 193 -4.26 -10.94 7.86
C THR A 193 -5.29 -9.82 7.82
N THR A 194 -6.56 -10.18 7.96
CA THR A 194 -7.65 -9.22 8.13
C THR A 194 -7.78 -8.81 9.61
N VAL A 195 -8.61 -7.80 9.89
CA VAL A 195 -8.88 -7.35 11.27
C VAL A 195 -9.61 -8.42 12.09
N GLU A 196 -10.33 -9.33 11.44
CA GLU A 196 -11.00 -10.48 12.05
C GLU A 196 -10.03 -11.65 12.30
N GLY A 197 -8.75 -11.48 12.00
CA GLY A 197 -7.71 -12.50 12.18
C GLY A 197 -7.62 -13.53 11.05
N HIS A 198 -8.41 -13.42 10.00
CA HIS A 198 -8.35 -14.34 8.87
C HIS A 198 -7.02 -14.22 8.14
N VAL A 199 -6.37 -15.35 7.88
CA VAL A 199 -5.10 -15.43 7.14
C VAL A 199 -5.35 -15.80 5.71
N LYS A 200 -4.86 -14.97 4.80
CA LYS A 200 -4.93 -15.17 3.35
C LYS A 200 -3.53 -15.15 2.73
N MET A 201 -3.39 -15.65 1.51
CA MET A 201 -2.09 -15.69 0.83
C MET A 201 -1.52 -14.28 0.58
N CYS A 202 -2.33 -13.35 0.11
CA CYS A 202 -1.89 -11.98 -0.17
C CYS A 202 -3.05 -10.98 -0.09
N CYS A 203 -2.74 -9.69 -0.14
CA CYS A 203 -3.72 -8.61 -0.11
C CYS A 203 -4.41 -8.36 -1.47
N LEU A 204 -3.94 -8.96 -2.57
CA LEU A 204 -4.49 -8.72 -3.91
C LEU A 204 -5.68 -9.62 -4.24
N ASN A 205 -5.84 -10.72 -3.52
CA ASN A 205 -6.96 -11.63 -3.68
C ASN A 205 -7.80 -11.67 -2.39
N THR A 206 -8.57 -10.62 -2.18
CA THR A 206 -9.39 -10.47 -0.98
C THR A 206 -10.62 -11.37 -0.98
N GLY A 207 -11.11 -11.78 -2.16
CA GLY A 207 -12.22 -12.71 -2.33
C GLY A 207 -11.88 -14.18 -2.05
N ALA A 208 -10.59 -14.54 -1.99
CA ALA A 208 -10.19 -15.92 -1.69
C ALA A 208 -10.56 -16.33 -0.25
N GLU A 209 -10.94 -17.60 -0.08
CA GLU A 209 -11.17 -18.19 1.23
C GLU A 209 -9.91 -18.10 2.11
N PRO A 210 -10.05 -17.82 3.41
CA PRO A 210 -8.92 -17.80 4.33
C PRO A 210 -8.41 -19.20 4.63
N PHE A 211 -7.12 -19.36 4.84
CA PHE A 211 -6.51 -20.62 5.27
C PHE A 211 -6.76 -20.94 6.73
N GLY A 212 -7.01 -19.93 7.56
CA GLY A 212 -7.25 -20.08 9.00
C GLY A 212 -7.43 -18.73 9.67
N ASN A 213 -7.40 -18.71 10.99
CA ASN A 213 -7.63 -17.51 11.78
C ASN A 213 -6.65 -17.44 12.97
N LEU A 214 -5.91 -16.34 13.10
CA LEU A 214 -4.90 -16.15 14.15
C LEU A 214 -5.45 -16.05 15.58
N PHE A 215 -6.77 -15.91 15.75
CA PHE A 215 -7.40 -16.01 17.07
C PHE A 215 -7.64 -17.48 17.49
N ILE A 216 -7.46 -18.43 16.57
CA ILE A 216 -7.73 -19.87 16.77
C ILE A 216 -6.48 -20.68 16.51
N ASN A 217 -5.72 -20.34 15.46
CA ASN A 217 -4.58 -21.10 14.98
C ASN A 217 -3.29 -20.31 15.13
N SER A 218 -2.19 -20.98 15.39
CA SER A 218 -0.86 -20.41 15.23
C SER A 218 -0.49 -20.26 13.75
N ILE A 219 0.49 -19.39 13.45
CA ILE A 219 1.00 -19.24 12.08
C ILE A 219 1.57 -20.55 11.53
N ASP A 220 2.22 -21.34 12.38
CA ASP A 220 2.83 -22.60 11.97
C ASP A 220 1.76 -23.65 11.64
N GLU A 221 0.69 -23.76 12.45
CA GLU A 221 -0.46 -24.61 12.12
C GLU A 221 -1.11 -24.22 10.78
N ILE A 222 -1.31 -22.92 10.53
CA ILE A 222 -1.89 -22.44 9.26
C ILE A 222 -0.99 -22.81 8.08
N ARG A 223 0.32 -22.65 8.23
CA ARG A 223 1.28 -23.00 7.17
C ARG A 223 1.36 -24.49 6.86
N GLU A 224 1.00 -25.35 7.81
CA GLU A 224 0.93 -26.80 7.63
C GLU A 224 -0.40 -27.27 7.02
N MET A 225 -1.42 -26.42 6.94
CA MET A 225 -2.71 -26.77 6.34
C MET A 225 -2.55 -27.11 4.85
N GLU A 226 -3.29 -28.12 4.42
CA GLU A 226 -3.24 -28.64 3.04
C GLU A 226 -3.50 -27.55 1.99
N ASP A 227 -4.50 -26.71 2.20
CA ASP A 227 -4.83 -25.63 1.28
C ASP A 227 -3.70 -24.59 1.14
N TYR A 228 -3.04 -24.23 2.26
CA TYR A 228 -1.88 -23.33 2.21
C TYR A 228 -0.72 -23.98 1.44
N GLN A 229 -0.43 -25.25 1.70
CA GLN A 229 0.64 -25.97 1.02
C GLN A 229 0.35 -26.16 -0.47
N ASN A 230 -0.90 -26.42 -0.84
CA ASN A 230 -1.32 -26.55 -2.25
C ASN A 230 -1.10 -25.25 -3.01
N VAL A 231 -1.45 -24.09 -2.43
CA VAL A 231 -1.20 -22.80 -3.06
C VAL A 231 0.30 -22.54 -3.21
N LYS A 232 1.06 -22.84 -2.15
CA LYS A 232 2.53 -22.69 -2.16
C LYS A 232 3.17 -23.55 -3.24
N GLN A 233 2.86 -24.84 -3.27
CA GLN A 233 3.38 -25.78 -4.26
C GLN A 233 2.99 -25.38 -5.70
N GLY A 234 1.74 -24.94 -5.90
CA GLY A 234 1.28 -24.45 -7.19
C GLY A 234 2.09 -23.28 -7.69
N CYS A 235 2.44 -22.33 -6.83
CA CYS A 235 3.32 -21.21 -7.21
C CYS A 235 4.77 -21.68 -7.46
N GLU A 236 5.34 -22.53 -6.61
CA GLU A 236 6.71 -23.05 -6.75
C GLU A 236 6.90 -23.84 -8.05
N THR A 237 5.88 -24.57 -8.51
CA THR A 237 5.89 -25.34 -9.76
C THR A 237 5.42 -24.53 -10.98
N ASN A 238 5.15 -23.24 -10.82
CA ASN A 238 4.57 -22.36 -11.84
C ASN A 238 3.23 -22.86 -12.42
N ASN A 239 2.48 -23.59 -11.60
CA ASN A 239 1.13 -24.07 -11.89
C ASN A 239 0.16 -23.58 -10.78
N PRO A 240 -0.14 -22.26 -10.73
CA PRO A 240 -0.88 -21.67 -9.65
C PRO A 240 -2.31 -22.21 -9.54
N THR A 241 -2.76 -22.35 -8.31
CA THR A 241 -4.16 -22.67 -7.99
C THR A 241 -5.09 -21.48 -8.35
N SER A 242 -6.39 -21.68 -8.22
CA SER A 242 -7.41 -20.64 -8.44
C SER A 242 -7.12 -19.33 -7.68
N HIS A 243 -6.55 -19.43 -6.48
CA HIS A 243 -6.16 -18.28 -5.65
C HIS A 243 -5.18 -17.30 -6.33
N CYS A 244 -4.33 -17.81 -7.20
CA CYS A 244 -3.25 -17.03 -7.82
C CYS A 244 -3.34 -16.95 -9.33
N LYS A 245 -4.26 -17.70 -9.98
CA LYS A 245 -4.33 -17.84 -11.43
C LYS A 245 -4.51 -16.49 -12.15
N ASN A 246 -5.30 -15.59 -11.58
CA ASN A 246 -5.65 -14.28 -12.13
C ASN A 246 -4.86 -13.15 -11.43
N CYS A 247 -3.58 -13.37 -11.15
CA CYS A 247 -2.75 -12.40 -10.48
C CYS A 247 -2.52 -11.14 -11.33
N SER A 248 -2.97 -9.97 -10.85
CA SER A 248 -2.81 -8.69 -11.54
C SER A 248 -1.35 -8.26 -11.73
N TYR A 249 -0.43 -8.72 -10.90
CA TYR A 249 1.00 -8.48 -11.10
C TYR A 249 1.54 -9.09 -12.40
N LYS A 250 1.02 -10.25 -12.81
CA LYS A 250 1.39 -10.88 -14.08
C LYS A 250 1.00 -10.01 -15.27
N GLU A 251 -0.17 -9.38 -15.21
CA GLU A 251 -0.68 -8.52 -16.28
C GLU A 251 0.10 -7.20 -16.40
N LEU A 252 0.66 -6.69 -15.30
CA LEU A 252 1.48 -5.50 -15.32
C LEU A 252 2.91 -5.71 -15.83
N SER A 253 3.39 -6.94 -15.82
CA SER A 253 4.78 -7.25 -16.15
C SER A 253 5.25 -6.68 -17.50
N PRO A 254 4.47 -6.75 -18.61
CA PRO A 254 4.88 -6.15 -19.88
C PRO A 254 5.06 -4.63 -19.80
N MET A 255 4.18 -3.92 -19.08
CA MET A 255 4.26 -2.47 -18.90
C MET A 255 5.46 -2.10 -18.04
N LEU A 256 5.69 -2.79 -16.93
CA LEU A 256 6.83 -2.55 -16.06
C LEU A 256 8.16 -2.78 -16.80
N LYS A 257 8.23 -3.82 -17.65
CA LYS A 257 9.38 -4.06 -18.53
C LYS A 257 9.59 -2.91 -19.51
N TYR A 258 8.53 -2.37 -20.10
CA TYR A 258 8.64 -1.20 -20.99
C TYR A 258 9.18 0.01 -20.23
N LEU A 259 8.73 0.24 -19.00
CA LEU A 259 9.15 1.34 -18.13
C LEU A 259 10.59 1.17 -17.61
N GLY A 260 11.17 -0.01 -17.71
CA GLY A 260 12.56 -0.31 -17.33
C GLY A 260 12.75 -0.61 -15.84
N VAL A 261 11.70 -1.10 -15.16
CA VAL A 261 11.73 -1.52 -13.76
C VAL A 261 11.63 -3.03 -13.61
#